data_66bf7b307e5d472ce2c69c2bf147fce5
#
_entry.id   66bf7b307e5d472ce2c69c2bf147fce5
#
_cell.length_a   1.000
_cell.length_b   1.000
_cell.length_c   1.000
_cell.angle_alpha   90.00
_cell.angle_beta   90.00
_cell.angle_gamma   90.00
#
_symmetry.space_group_name_H-M   'P 1'
#
loop_
_entity.id
_entity.type
_entity.pdbx_description
1 polymer ?
#
loop_
_entity_poly.entity_id
_entity_poly.type
_entity_poly.pdbx_seq_one_letter_code
_entity_poly.pdbx_strand_id
1 'polypeptide(L)'
;MSYVAAFLPVAIYIFVVYKLDNFALLSVKRLLLLVLCGMGAALVCFGLFMLTDRFMPERVSDFFVPVAEEIVKGIPLLVLARRKKIVFFIDSVICGAAVGGGFSILENIFYLVLGDPLAFGTALFRGLEVALIHMGCSAIVAAGLMFAVRMVERRKARLDIKAKDVLMAAFLLIAAPALHIAHNTFHFNPIIQFVFIFGAMGGLLVWTYQYDGDMIHRWLDKGLDKQVSLLHSIKEGQLGETKTGSFLISVKESFPPEIFFDIICYVQLHVALSVAAKSRFMMREMGMDLPIEEDKKKKYISEYEEYMNLEKSLGKSARMTIAPVVKFYPADRKSLDDLLTECRQ
;
A
#
# COMPACT_ATOMS: atom_id res chain seq x y z
N MET A 1 34.83 -13.35 3.88
CA MET A 1 34.33 -13.28 2.49
C MET A 1 32.88 -13.79 2.38
N SER A 2 32.55 -14.97 2.91
CA SER A 2 31.20 -15.57 2.82
C SER A 2 30.08 -14.70 3.44
N TYR A 3 30.35 -14.02 4.56
CA TYR A 3 29.38 -13.05 5.13
C TYR A 3 29.01 -11.91 4.16
N VAL A 4 30.02 -11.31 3.52
CA VAL A 4 29.77 -10.24 2.54
C VAL A 4 28.96 -10.78 1.36
N ALA A 5 29.28 -11.96 0.88
CA ALA A 5 28.56 -12.62 -0.22
C ALA A 5 27.09 -12.91 0.12
N ALA A 6 26.79 -13.27 1.38
CA ALA A 6 25.43 -13.57 1.82
C ALA A 6 24.56 -12.32 2.07
N PHE A 7 25.16 -11.19 2.48
CA PHE A 7 24.36 -10.00 2.89
C PHE A 7 24.35 -8.88 1.88
N LEU A 8 25.44 -8.67 1.12
CA LEU A 8 25.52 -7.58 0.16
C LEU A 8 24.42 -7.61 -0.90
N PRO A 9 24.08 -8.77 -1.52
CA PRO A 9 22.99 -8.83 -2.48
C PRO A 9 21.64 -8.46 -1.86
N VAL A 10 21.34 -8.92 -0.64
CA VAL A 10 20.10 -8.60 0.06
C VAL A 10 19.98 -7.09 0.29
N ALA A 11 21.06 -6.46 0.74
CA ALA A 11 21.10 -5.00 0.94
C ALA A 11 20.89 -4.24 -0.38
N ILE A 12 21.49 -4.70 -1.47
CA ILE A 12 21.31 -4.12 -2.81
C ILE A 12 19.85 -4.25 -3.24
N TYR A 13 19.22 -5.42 -3.07
CA TYR A 13 17.82 -5.63 -3.44
C TYR A 13 16.87 -4.72 -2.64
N ILE A 14 17.06 -4.62 -1.32
CA ILE A 14 16.27 -3.71 -0.47
C ILE A 14 16.46 -2.27 -0.93
N PHE A 15 17.69 -1.86 -1.26
CA PHE A 15 17.97 -0.52 -1.78
C PHE A 15 17.30 -0.26 -3.13
N VAL A 16 17.38 -1.21 -4.07
CA VAL A 16 16.73 -1.10 -5.39
C VAL A 16 15.22 -0.98 -5.23
N VAL A 17 14.60 -1.86 -4.44
CA VAL A 17 13.16 -1.85 -4.19
C VAL A 17 12.73 -0.54 -3.52
N TYR A 18 13.52 -0.01 -2.58
CA TYR A 18 13.29 1.31 -1.98
C TYR A 18 13.35 2.45 -3.01
N LYS A 19 14.28 2.40 -3.96
CA LYS A 19 14.40 3.39 -5.04
C LYS A 19 13.26 3.31 -6.06
N LEU A 20 12.57 2.19 -6.15
CA LEU A 20 11.37 2.02 -6.98
C LEU A 20 10.10 2.62 -6.33
N ASP A 21 10.18 3.11 -5.08
CA ASP A 21 9.12 3.88 -4.43
C ASP A 21 9.01 5.30 -5.05
N ASN A 22 8.48 5.37 -6.28
CA ASN A 22 8.29 6.63 -7.00
C ASN A 22 7.33 7.59 -6.31
N PHE A 23 6.43 7.07 -5.47
CA PHE A 23 5.48 7.88 -4.73
C PHE A 23 6.03 8.39 -3.39
N ALA A 24 7.30 8.09 -3.07
CA ALA A 24 8.00 8.47 -1.83
C ALA A 24 7.17 8.21 -0.55
N LEU A 25 6.44 7.09 -0.52
CA LEU A 25 5.49 6.77 0.55
C LEU A 25 6.16 6.10 1.74
N LEU A 26 7.31 5.49 1.52
CA LEU A 26 8.09 4.77 2.52
C LEU A 26 9.24 5.63 3.04
N SER A 27 9.12 6.11 4.28
CA SER A 27 10.27 6.68 4.96
C SER A 27 11.31 5.60 5.28
N VAL A 28 12.60 5.96 5.30
CA VAL A 28 13.70 5.07 5.68
C VAL A 28 13.43 4.39 7.04
N LYS A 29 12.87 5.15 8.00
CA LYS A 29 12.50 4.60 9.32
C LYS A 29 11.48 3.47 9.20
N ARG A 30 10.49 3.61 8.32
CA ARG A 30 9.47 2.58 8.10
C ARG A 30 10.06 1.37 7.38
N LEU A 31 10.93 1.60 6.39
CA LEU A 31 11.66 0.52 5.71
C LEU A 31 12.47 -0.31 6.70
N LEU A 32 13.28 0.33 7.56
CA LEU A 32 14.06 -0.34 8.58
C LEU A 32 13.20 -1.13 9.57
N LEU A 33 12.05 -0.55 9.99
CA LEU A 33 11.10 -1.27 10.83
C LEU A 33 10.56 -2.53 10.17
N LEU A 34 10.26 -2.49 8.86
CA LEU A 34 9.81 -3.66 8.11
C LEU A 34 10.88 -4.74 8.00
N VAL A 35 12.13 -4.36 7.76
CA VAL A 35 13.26 -5.28 7.79
C VAL A 35 13.38 -5.93 9.17
N LEU A 36 13.28 -5.16 10.27
CA LEU A 36 13.28 -5.70 11.63
C LEU A 36 12.09 -6.63 11.90
N CYS A 37 10.89 -6.31 11.37
CA CYS A 37 9.74 -7.21 11.44
C CYS A 37 10.01 -8.54 10.72
N GLY A 38 10.68 -8.49 9.56
CA GLY A 38 11.09 -9.69 8.83
C GLY A 38 12.09 -10.54 9.62
N MET A 39 13.07 -9.91 10.23
CA MET A 39 14.01 -10.61 11.14
C MET A 39 13.27 -11.24 12.32
N GLY A 40 12.34 -10.51 12.93
CA GLY A 40 11.47 -11.04 14.00
C GLY A 40 10.62 -12.24 13.54
N ALA A 41 10.11 -12.20 12.32
CA ALA A 41 9.39 -13.33 11.72
C ALA A 41 10.27 -14.57 11.58
N ALA A 42 11.52 -14.41 11.16
CA ALA A 42 12.47 -15.52 11.07
C ALA A 42 12.80 -16.12 12.45
N LEU A 43 12.94 -15.29 13.50
CA LEU A 43 13.09 -15.78 14.88
C LEU A 43 11.90 -16.64 15.33
N VAL A 44 10.67 -16.16 15.06
CA VAL A 44 9.46 -16.90 15.40
C VAL A 44 9.40 -18.23 14.65
N CYS A 45 9.68 -18.23 13.33
CA CYS A 45 9.68 -19.45 12.52
C CYS A 45 10.76 -20.44 12.99
N PHE A 46 11.97 -19.95 13.29
CA PHE A 46 13.04 -20.79 13.84
C PHE A 46 12.64 -21.43 15.18
N GLY A 47 12.02 -20.65 16.08
CA GLY A 47 11.49 -21.18 17.34
C GLY A 47 10.38 -22.23 17.14
N LEU A 48 9.46 -21.99 16.20
CA LEU A 48 8.42 -22.95 15.82
C LEU A 48 9.02 -24.24 15.24
N PHE A 49 10.00 -24.09 14.35
CA PHE A 49 10.70 -25.25 13.76
C PHE A 49 11.38 -26.08 14.85
N MET A 50 12.14 -25.48 15.75
CA MET A 50 12.78 -26.16 16.88
C MET A 50 11.80 -26.95 17.77
N LEU A 51 10.55 -26.45 17.90
CA LEU A 51 9.52 -27.13 18.67
C LEU A 51 8.87 -28.27 17.91
N THR A 52 8.76 -28.16 16.59
CA THR A 52 7.98 -29.10 15.75
C THR A 52 8.85 -30.16 15.07
N ASP A 53 10.11 -29.89 14.80
CA ASP A 53 11.06 -30.77 14.09
C ASP A 53 11.11 -32.19 14.69
N ARG A 54 11.04 -32.28 16.02
CA ARG A 54 11.07 -33.55 16.74
C ARG A 54 9.86 -34.46 16.48
N PHE A 55 8.74 -33.89 16.06
CA PHE A 55 7.44 -34.58 15.90
C PHE A 55 6.95 -34.63 14.45
N MET A 56 7.60 -33.92 13.55
CA MET A 56 7.13 -33.76 12.18
C MET A 56 7.99 -34.59 11.22
N PRO A 57 7.39 -35.48 10.40
CA PRO A 57 8.12 -36.16 9.35
C PRO A 57 8.72 -35.16 8.35
N GLU A 58 9.94 -35.42 7.86
CA GLU A 58 10.67 -34.54 6.94
C GLU A 58 9.84 -34.07 5.75
N ARG A 59 9.12 -34.97 5.06
CA ARG A 59 8.23 -34.60 3.95
C ARG A 59 7.12 -33.63 4.33
N VAL A 60 6.61 -33.69 5.56
CA VAL A 60 5.57 -32.77 6.04
C VAL A 60 6.21 -31.44 6.37
N SER A 61 7.44 -31.45 6.91
CA SER A 61 8.22 -30.27 7.18
C SER A 61 8.47 -29.44 5.91
N ASP A 62 8.82 -30.08 4.79
CA ASP A 62 9.10 -29.41 3.51
C ASP A 62 7.92 -28.57 2.99
N PHE A 63 6.68 -28.96 3.30
CA PHE A 63 5.48 -28.19 2.94
C PHE A 63 5.06 -27.23 4.03
N PHE A 64 5.11 -27.65 5.30
CA PHE A 64 4.61 -26.88 6.42
C PHE A 64 5.46 -25.64 6.71
N VAL A 65 6.79 -25.77 6.67
CA VAL A 65 7.70 -24.68 7.03
C VAL A 65 7.53 -23.49 6.09
N PRO A 66 7.58 -23.63 4.75
CA PRO A 66 7.36 -22.49 3.86
C PRO A 66 6.00 -21.82 4.02
N VAL A 67 4.94 -22.60 4.25
CA VAL A 67 3.60 -22.04 4.49
C VAL A 67 3.56 -21.24 5.79
N ALA A 68 4.12 -21.77 6.88
CA ALA A 68 4.18 -21.08 8.16
C ALA A 68 5.00 -19.79 8.07
N GLU A 69 6.11 -19.81 7.35
CA GLU A 69 6.95 -18.63 7.12
C GLU A 69 6.18 -17.53 6.39
N GLU A 70 5.48 -17.86 5.29
CA GLU A 70 4.71 -16.85 4.56
C GLU A 70 3.55 -16.29 5.41
N ILE A 71 2.92 -17.10 6.24
CA ILE A 71 1.89 -16.64 7.18
C ILE A 71 2.48 -15.67 8.20
N VAL A 72 3.61 -16.03 8.84
CA VAL A 72 4.23 -15.20 9.88
C VAL A 72 4.74 -13.88 9.28
N LYS A 73 5.39 -13.92 8.11
CA LYS A 73 5.80 -12.72 7.34
C LYS A 73 4.61 -11.86 6.92
N GLY A 74 3.46 -12.47 6.66
CA GLY A 74 2.21 -11.78 6.33
C GLY A 74 1.60 -10.97 7.46
N ILE A 75 1.86 -11.31 8.73
CA ILE A 75 1.25 -10.64 9.90
C ILE A 75 1.53 -9.13 9.93
N PRO A 76 2.79 -8.65 9.92
CA PRO A 76 3.07 -7.21 9.92
C PRO A 76 2.51 -6.50 8.70
N LEU A 77 2.48 -7.14 7.54
CA LEU A 77 1.90 -6.60 6.31
C LEU A 77 0.38 -6.42 6.43
N LEU A 78 -0.31 -7.41 6.98
CA LEU A 78 -1.75 -7.33 7.25
C LEU A 78 -2.09 -6.20 8.24
N VAL A 79 -1.29 -6.04 9.29
CA VAL A 79 -1.46 -4.94 10.26
C VAL A 79 -1.32 -3.58 9.58
N LEU A 80 -0.31 -3.39 8.74
CA LEU A 80 -0.11 -2.15 8.00
C LEU A 80 -1.24 -1.87 7.00
N ALA A 81 -1.68 -2.88 6.25
CA ALA A 81 -2.78 -2.76 5.31
C ALA A 81 -4.10 -2.39 6.02
N ARG A 82 -4.42 -3.06 7.14
CA ARG A 82 -5.62 -2.74 7.96
C ARG A 82 -5.56 -1.34 8.59
N ARG A 83 -4.38 -0.88 8.97
CA ARG A 83 -4.18 0.48 9.49
C ARG A 83 -4.15 1.55 8.40
N LYS A 84 -4.40 1.19 7.13
CA LYS A 84 -4.38 2.09 5.96
C LYS A 84 -3.05 2.82 5.78
N LYS A 85 -1.95 2.18 6.21
CA LYS A 85 -0.59 2.69 6.04
C LYS A 85 0.02 2.30 4.69
N ILE A 86 -0.61 1.37 3.98
CA ILE A 86 -0.35 0.96 2.60
C ILE A 86 -1.54 1.41 1.78
N VAL A 87 -1.32 2.21 0.74
CA VAL A 87 -2.39 2.78 -0.10
C VAL A 87 -2.40 2.15 -1.49
N PHE A 88 -1.24 1.98 -2.11
CA PHE A 88 -1.09 1.43 -3.44
C PHE A 88 -0.63 -0.03 -3.40
N PHE A 89 -0.87 -0.76 -4.49
CA PHE A 89 -0.38 -2.13 -4.60
C PHE A 89 1.14 -2.18 -4.69
N ILE A 90 1.75 -1.23 -5.39
CA ILE A 90 3.21 -1.12 -5.46
C ILE A 90 3.82 -0.94 -4.06
N ASP A 91 3.21 -0.12 -3.19
CA ASP A 91 3.66 0.04 -1.81
C ASP A 91 3.61 -1.29 -1.05
N SER A 92 2.54 -2.10 -1.29
CA SER A 92 2.43 -3.40 -0.63
C SER A 92 3.54 -4.35 -1.05
N VAL A 93 3.89 -4.36 -2.33
CA VAL A 93 5.00 -5.16 -2.88
C VAL A 93 6.33 -4.73 -2.28
N ILE A 94 6.60 -3.42 -2.21
CA ILE A 94 7.82 -2.86 -1.60
C ILE A 94 7.89 -3.22 -0.10
N CYS A 95 6.79 -3.07 0.64
CA CYS A 95 6.72 -3.47 2.05
C CYS A 95 6.96 -4.97 2.24
N GLY A 96 6.34 -5.80 1.38
CA GLY A 96 6.53 -7.25 1.39
C GLY A 96 7.97 -7.65 1.12
N ALA A 97 8.59 -7.06 0.10
CA ALA A 97 9.99 -7.29 -0.21
C ALA A 97 10.92 -6.89 0.94
N ALA A 98 10.64 -5.79 1.65
CA ALA A 98 11.42 -5.37 2.81
C ALA A 98 11.33 -6.38 3.98
N VAL A 99 10.13 -6.92 4.26
CA VAL A 99 9.92 -7.97 5.26
C VAL A 99 10.64 -9.26 4.85
N GLY A 100 10.49 -9.70 3.59
CA GLY A 100 11.18 -10.87 3.07
C GLY A 100 12.70 -10.73 3.08
N GLY A 101 13.23 -9.54 2.77
CA GLY A 101 14.66 -9.24 2.87
C GLY A 101 15.17 -9.33 4.31
N GLY A 102 14.43 -8.79 5.27
CA GLY A 102 14.74 -8.92 6.70
C GLY A 102 14.74 -10.37 7.17
N PHE A 103 13.78 -11.16 6.72
CA PHE A 103 13.70 -12.59 7.00
C PHE A 103 14.97 -13.31 6.48
N SER A 104 15.32 -13.10 5.20
CA SER A 104 16.50 -13.70 4.57
C SER A 104 17.81 -13.30 5.25
N ILE A 105 17.94 -12.06 5.73
CA ILE A 105 19.12 -11.62 6.49
C ILE A 105 19.31 -12.52 7.71
N LEU A 106 18.28 -12.70 8.52
CA LEU A 106 18.40 -13.48 9.76
C LEU A 106 18.59 -14.98 9.48
N GLU A 107 17.88 -15.50 8.49
CA GLU A 107 18.05 -16.88 8.05
C GLU A 107 19.48 -17.14 7.58
N ASN A 108 20.07 -16.25 6.80
CA ASN A 108 21.48 -16.36 6.39
C ASN A 108 22.44 -16.29 7.58
N ILE A 109 22.12 -15.51 8.64
CA ILE A 109 22.89 -15.53 9.90
C ILE A 109 22.85 -16.93 10.54
N PHE A 110 21.67 -17.54 10.62
CA PHE A 110 21.54 -18.88 11.19
C PHE A 110 22.38 -19.90 10.44
N TYR A 111 22.31 -19.92 9.10
CA TYR A 111 23.11 -20.82 8.28
C TYR A 111 24.61 -20.58 8.39
N LEU A 112 25.05 -19.34 8.53
CA LEU A 112 26.49 -19.00 8.63
C LEU A 112 27.07 -19.22 10.02
N VAL A 113 26.24 -19.15 11.07
CA VAL A 113 26.69 -19.24 12.47
C VAL A 113 26.45 -20.63 13.06
N LEU A 114 25.30 -21.24 12.74
CA LEU A 114 24.90 -22.54 13.32
C LEU A 114 25.12 -23.71 12.36
N GLY A 115 25.28 -23.44 11.06
CA GLY A 115 25.57 -24.47 10.05
C GLY A 115 27.07 -24.70 9.83
N ASP A 116 27.37 -25.65 8.93
CA ASP A 116 28.72 -25.88 8.45
C ASP A 116 29.28 -24.66 7.69
N PRO A 117 30.60 -24.45 7.69
CA PRO A 117 31.20 -23.34 6.97
C PRO A 117 30.84 -23.34 5.48
N LEU A 118 30.10 -22.32 5.05
CA LEU A 118 29.68 -22.20 3.65
C LEU A 118 30.85 -21.74 2.76
N ALA A 119 31.04 -22.43 1.63
CA ALA A 119 31.88 -21.93 0.55
C ALA A 119 31.39 -20.59 0.03
N PHE A 120 32.30 -19.75 -0.47
CA PHE A 120 31.96 -18.41 -0.99
C PHE A 120 30.81 -18.45 -2.04
N GLY A 121 30.89 -19.40 -2.99
CA GLY A 121 29.85 -19.58 -4.01
C GLY A 121 28.47 -19.89 -3.42
N THR A 122 28.40 -20.80 -2.45
CA THR A 122 27.16 -21.15 -1.76
C THR A 122 26.59 -19.96 -0.98
N ALA A 123 27.43 -19.22 -0.27
CA ALA A 123 27.02 -18.01 0.44
C ALA A 123 26.51 -16.92 -0.52
N LEU A 124 27.13 -16.76 -1.69
CA LEU A 124 26.69 -15.84 -2.72
C LEU A 124 25.32 -16.24 -3.31
N PHE A 125 25.11 -17.52 -3.62
CA PHE A 125 23.82 -18.02 -4.09
C PHE A 125 22.73 -17.81 -3.05
N ARG A 126 22.98 -18.07 -1.78
CA ARG A 126 22.02 -17.77 -0.72
C ARG A 126 21.68 -16.27 -0.68
N GLY A 127 22.67 -15.39 -0.78
CA GLY A 127 22.45 -13.95 -0.81
C GLY A 127 21.68 -13.48 -2.04
N LEU A 128 21.84 -14.12 -3.18
CA LEU A 128 21.17 -13.76 -4.43
C LEU A 128 19.81 -14.41 -4.57
N GLU A 129 19.75 -15.73 -4.53
CA GLU A 129 18.58 -16.52 -4.90
C GLU A 129 17.60 -16.67 -3.73
N VAL A 130 18.09 -17.13 -2.56
CA VAL A 130 17.23 -17.32 -1.38
C VAL A 130 16.66 -15.98 -0.91
N ALA A 131 17.44 -14.89 -1.00
CA ALA A 131 16.93 -13.57 -0.68
C ALA A 131 15.79 -13.17 -1.62
N LEU A 132 15.93 -13.41 -2.94
CA LEU A 132 14.90 -13.08 -3.91
C LEU A 132 13.62 -13.89 -3.70
N ILE A 133 13.70 -15.18 -3.36
CA ILE A 133 12.49 -15.97 -3.12
C ILE A 133 11.73 -15.48 -1.89
N HIS A 134 12.41 -15.19 -0.78
CA HIS A 134 11.75 -14.62 0.40
C HIS A 134 11.16 -13.24 0.12
N MET A 135 11.89 -12.35 -0.56
CA MET A 135 11.41 -11.03 -0.94
C MET A 135 10.22 -11.12 -1.89
N GLY A 136 10.31 -12.00 -2.91
CA GLY A 136 9.27 -12.21 -3.91
C GLY A 136 8.00 -12.81 -3.31
N CYS A 137 8.10 -13.89 -2.55
CA CYS A 137 6.95 -14.52 -1.89
C CYS A 137 6.26 -13.55 -0.93
N SER A 138 7.02 -12.85 -0.09
CA SER A 138 6.45 -11.85 0.83
C SER A 138 5.81 -10.67 0.08
N ALA A 139 6.34 -10.26 -1.08
CA ALA A 139 5.75 -9.24 -1.94
C ALA A 139 4.41 -9.72 -2.55
N ILE A 140 4.35 -10.98 -3.00
CA ILE A 140 3.12 -11.61 -3.52
C ILE A 140 2.07 -11.71 -2.41
N VAL A 141 2.45 -12.16 -1.20
CA VAL A 141 1.57 -12.18 -0.02
C VAL A 141 1.02 -10.80 0.29
N ALA A 142 1.87 -9.77 0.29
CA ALA A 142 1.46 -8.40 0.56
C ALA A 142 0.43 -7.88 -0.45
N ALA A 143 0.63 -8.15 -1.75
CA ALA A 143 -0.34 -7.82 -2.79
C ALA A 143 -1.67 -8.58 -2.59
N GLY A 144 -1.63 -9.87 -2.28
CA GLY A 144 -2.83 -10.68 -1.97
C GLY A 144 -3.60 -10.17 -0.75
N LEU A 145 -2.88 -9.82 0.33
CA LEU A 145 -3.46 -9.22 1.53
C LEU A 145 -4.10 -7.85 1.24
N MET A 146 -3.50 -7.06 0.33
CA MET A 146 -4.08 -5.78 -0.06
C MET A 146 -5.42 -5.95 -0.78
N PHE A 147 -5.56 -6.93 -1.69
CA PHE A 147 -6.86 -7.28 -2.27
C PHE A 147 -7.87 -7.71 -1.19
N ALA A 148 -7.46 -8.59 -0.27
CA ALA A 148 -8.32 -9.06 0.81
C ALA A 148 -8.80 -7.92 1.72
N VAL A 149 -7.92 -7.02 2.14
CA VAL A 149 -8.27 -5.86 2.96
C VAL A 149 -9.21 -4.91 2.20
N ARG A 150 -8.95 -4.63 0.92
CA ARG A 150 -9.85 -3.81 0.09
C ARG A 150 -11.24 -4.42 -0.03
N MET A 151 -11.36 -5.75 -0.16
CA MET A 151 -12.66 -6.43 -0.18
C MET A 151 -13.41 -6.25 1.14
N VAL A 152 -12.73 -6.37 2.29
CA VAL A 152 -13.34 -6.13 3.60
C VAL A 152 -13.84 -4.68 3.73
N GLU A 153 -13.05 -3.70 3.28
CA GLU A 153 -13.46 -2.30 3.32
C GLU A 153 -14.63 -2.01 2.35
N ARG A 154 -14.64 -2.62 1.17
CA ARG A 154 -15.79 -2.55 0.24
C ARG A 154 -17.06 -3.11 0.88
N ARG A 155 -16.97 -4.27 1.53
CA ARG A 155 -18.09 -4.90 2.23
C ARG A 155 -18.63 -4.00 3.35
N LYS A 156 -17.75 -3.40 4.15
CA LYS A 156 -18.16 -2.43 5.19
C LYS A 156 -18.86 -1.20 4.61
N ALA A 157 -18.44 -0.76 3.43
CA ALA A 157 -19.04 0.35 2.70
C ALA A 157 -20.32 -0.05 1.92
N ARG A 158 -20.80 -1.28 2.06
CA ARG A 158 -21.96 -1.85 1.33
C ARG A 158 -21.80 -1.77 -0.20
N LEU A 159 -20.56 -1.89 -0.69
CA LEU A 159 -20.23 -1.92 -2.11
C LEU A 159 -20.04 -3.38 -2.56
N ASP A 160 -20.39 -3.66 -3.81
CA ASP A 160 -20.25 -4.99 -4.40
C ASP A 160 -18.79 -5.44 -4.44
N ILE A 161 -18.57 -6.70 -4.04
CA ILE A 161 -17.29 -7.37 -4.14
C ILE A 161 -17.21 -7.99 -5.54
N LYS A 162 -16.18 -7.63 -6.29
CA LYS A 162 -15.97 -8.20 -7.63
C LYS A 162 -15.34 -9.58 -7.52
N ALA A 163 -15.89 -10.56 -8.20
CA ALA A 163 -15.37 -11.92 -8.21
C ALA A 163 -13.87 -11.98 -8.60
N LYS A 164 -13.43 -11.14 -9.53
CA LYS A 164 -12.03 -11.04 -9.92
C LYS A 164 -11.09 -10.65 -8.78
N ASP A 165 -11.54 -9.78 -7.86
CA ASP A 165 -10.71 -9.34 -6.72
C ASP A 165 -10.57 -10.50 -5.71
N VAL A 166 -11.62 -11.33 -5.54
CA VAL A 166 -11.58 -12.54 -4.72
C VAL A 166 -10.62 -13.56 -5.30
N LEU A 167 -10.75 -13.84 -6.61
CA LEU A 167 -9.88 -14.78 -7.31
C LEU A 167 -8.42 -14.33 -7.28
N MET A 168 -8.15 -13.04 -7.47
CA MET A 168 -6.80 -12.50 -7.42
C MET A 168 -6.20 -12.60 -6.01
N ALA A 169 -6.97 -12.27 -4.96
CA ALA A 169 -6.51 -12.44 -3.58
C ALA A 169 -6.17 -13.90 -3.28
N ALA A 170 -7.07 -14.82 -3.62
CA ALA A 170 -6.86 -16.26 -3.41
C ALA A 170 -5.65 -16.78 -4.20
N PHE A 171 -5.54 -16.39 -5.48
CA PHE A 171 -4.40 -16.77 -6.32
C PHE A 171 -3.07 -16.33 -5.73
N LEU A 172 -2.94 -15.06 -5.36
CA LEU A 172 -1.68 -14.53 -4.83
C LEU A 172 -1.31 -15.15 -3.48
N LEU A 173 -2.29 -15.33 -2.58
CA LEU A 173 -2.05 -15.93 -1.26
C LEU A 173 -1.70 -17.43 -1.32
N ILE A 174 -2.11 -18.13 -2.36
CA ILE A 174 -1.75 -19.53 -2.60
C ILE A 174 -0.43 -19.63 -3.38
N ALA A 175 -0.24 -18.76 -4.38
CA ALA A 175 0.94 -18.78 -5.23
C ALA A 175 2.24 -18.55 -4.47
N ALA A 176 2.24 -17.67 -3.47
CA ALA A 176 3.44 -17.36 -2.70
C ALA A 176 4.01 -18.59 -1.96
N PRO A 177 3.24 -19.27 -1.08
CA PRO A 177 3.76 -20.47 -0.43
C PRO A 177 4.02 -21.60 -1.43
N ALA A 178 3.25 -21.73 -2.52
CA ALA A 178 3.50 -22.72 -3.55
C ALA A 178 4.85 -22.50 -4.26
N LEU A 179 5.19 -21.26 -4.60
CA LEU A 179 6.51 -20.90 -5.16
C LEU A 179 7.63 -21.17 -4.18
N HIS A 180 7.42 -20.88 -2.90
CA HIS A 180 8.42 -21.13 -1.85
C HIS A 180 8.65 -22.64 -1.66
N ILE A 181 7.58 -23.45 -1.59
CA ILE A 181 7.66 -24.90 -1.55
C ILE A 181 8.40 -25.44 -2.78
N ALA A 182 8.02 -24.96 -3.97
CA ALA A 182 8.66 -25.38 -5.21
C ALA A 182 10.16 -25.08 -5.22
N HIS A 183 10.56 -23.91 -4.73
CA HIS A 183 11.97 -23.55 -4.59
C HIS A 183 12.72 -24.50 -3.66
N ASN A 184 12.14 -24.86 -2.52
CA ASN A 184 12.79 -25.72 -1.54
C ASN A 184 12.81 -27.20 -1.97
N THR A 185 11.81 -27.65 -2.75
CA THR A 185 11.65 -29.06 -3.12
C THR A 185 12.35 -29.40 -4.44
N PHE A 186 12.28 -28.48 -5.43
CA PHE A 186 12.82 -28.75 -6.76
C PHE A 186 14.21 -28.11 -6.93
N HIS A 187 15.23 -28.96 -6.97
CA HIS A 187 16.62 -28.53 -7.18
C HIS A 187 16.90 -28.37 -8.67
N PHE A 188 16.46 -27.29 -9.26
CA PHE A 188 16.82 -26.90 -10.63
C PHE A 188 18.23 -26.31 -10.70
N ASN A 189 18.72 -26.07 -11.93
CA ASN A 189 19.94 -25.30 -12.10
C ASN A 189 19.77 -23.93 -11.46
N PRO A 190 20.67 -23.53 -10.51
CA PRO A 190 20.51 -22.28 -9.74
C PRO A 190 20.38 -21.02 -10.61
N ILE A 191 21.06 -20.98 -11.78
CA ILE A 191 20.97 -19.84 -12.69
C ILE A 191 19.56 -19.73 -13.30
N ILE A 192 18.98 -20.87 -13.72
CA ILE A 192 17.62 -20.89 -14.29
C ILE A 192 16.61 -20.48 -13.22
N GLN A 193 16.76 -20.98 -12.01
CA GLN A 193 15.91 -20.68 -10.87
C GLN A 193 15.99 -19.20 -10.50
N PHE A 194 17.20 -18.64 -10.44
CA PHE A 194 17.43 -17.22 -10.22
C PHE A 194 16.76 -16.34 -11.29
N VAL A 195 16.96 -16.66 -12.58
CA VAL A 195 16.35 -15.88 -13.70
C VAL A 195 14.84 -15.94 -13.63
N PHE A 196 14.26 -17.11 -13.32
CA PHE A 196 12.81 -17.26 -13.19
C PHE A 196 12.25 -16.43 -12.04
N ILE A 197 12.84 -16.49 -10.85
CA ILE A 197 12.40 -15.73 -9.66
C ILE A 197 12.56 -14.23 -9.88
N PHE A 198 13.70 -13.82 -10.45
CA PHE A 198 13.97 -12.42 -10.78
C PHE A 198 12.96 -11.87 -11.80
N GLY A 199 12.65 -12.67 -12.83
CA GLY A 199 11.63 -12.32 -13.83
C GLY A 199 10.23 -12.23 -13.23
N ALA A 200 9.86 -13.18 -12.37
CA ALA A 200 8.56 -13.16 -11.67
C ALA A 200 8.41 -11.94 -10.75
N MET A 201 9.47 -11.60 -10.00
CA MET A 201 9.49 -10.39 -9.15
C MET A 201 9.41 -9.11 -9.98
N GLY A 202 10.18 -9.01 -11.07
CA GLY A 202 10.11 -7.89 -12.00
C GLY A 202 8.72 -7.76 -12.63
N GLY A 203 8.14 -8.87 -13.06
CA GLY A 203 6.78 -8.92 -13.59
C GLY A 203 5.73 -8.46 -12.59
N LEU A 204 5.84 -8.87 -11.32
CA LEU A 204 4.96 -8.42 -10.23
C LEU A 204 5.06 -6.91 -10.03
N LEU A 205 6.28 -6.35 -10.01
CA LEU A 205 6.51 -4.91 -9.85
C LEU A 205 5.89 -4.12 -11.02
N VAL A 206 6.14 -4.54 -12.27
CA VAL A 206 5.57 -3.89 -13.46
C VAL A 206 4.04 -3.98 -13.45
N TRP A 207 3.50 -5.16 -13.14
CA TRP A 207 2.06 -5.35 -13.09
C TRP A 207 1.38 -4.48 -12.01
N THR A 208 1.95 -4.42 -10.80
CA THR A 208 1.39 -3.59 -9.72
C THR A 208 1.49 -2.11 -10.03
N TYR A 209 2.58 -1.68 -10.66
CA TYR A 209 2.76 -0.29 -11.12
C TYR A 209 1.70 0.09 -12.16
N GLN A 210 1.49 -0.75 -13.18
CA GLN A 210 0.45 -0.53 -14.20
C GLN A 210 -0.96 -0.56 -13.58
N TYR A 211 -1.22 -1.51 -12.68
CA TYR A 211 -2.52 -1.61 -12.01
C TYR A 211 -2.85 -0.36 -11.19
N ASP A 212 -1.88 0.16 -10.44
CA ASP A 212 -2.05 1.38 -9.65
C ASP A 212 -2.18 2.60 -10.58
N GLY A 213 -1.40 2.69 -11.66
CA GLY A 213 -1.52 3.73 -12.68
C GLY A 213 -2.93 3.78 -13.29
N ASP A 214 -3.45 2.64 -13.75
CA ASP A 214 -4.81 2.54 -14.28
C ASP A 214 -5.88 2.90 -13.25
N MET A 215 -5.64 2.55 -11.99
CA MET A 215 -6.55 2.90 -10.90
C MET A 215 -6.57 4.41 -10.65
N ILE A 216 -5.40 5.05 -10.67
CA ILE A 216 -5.23 6.49 -10.50
C ILE A 216 -5.88 7.23 -11.66
N HIS A 217 -5.62 6.84 -12.91
CA HIS A 217 -6.25 7.45 -14.08
C HIS A 217 -7.77 7.38 -13.99
N ARG A 218 -8.33 6.20 -13.73
CA ARG A 218 -9.79 6.04 -13.57
C ARG A 218 -10.37 6.85 -12.42
N TRP A 219 -9.61 7.05 -11.37
CA TRP A 219 -10.03 7.84 -10.21
C TRP A 219 -9.97 9.34 -10.51
N LEU A 220 -8.94 9.81 -11.21
CA LEU A 220 -8.80 11.19 -11.65
C LEU A 220 -9.91 11.55 -12.66
N ASP A 221 -10.08 10.76 -13.73
CA ASP A 221 -11.04 11.02 -14.79
C ASP A 221 -12.48 11.09 -14.28
N LYS A 222 -12.91 10.10 -13.48
CA LYS A 222 -14.30 10.03 -13.00
C LYS A 222 -14.59 10.92 -11.79
N GLY A 223 -13.58 11.15 -10.94
CA GLY A 223 -13.74 11.91 -9.71
C GLY A 223 -13.53 13.40 -9.90
N LEU A 224 -12.53 13.78 -10.69
CA LEU A 224 -12.15 15.17 -10.89
C LEU A 224 -13.22 15.94 -11.68
N ASP A 225 -13.68 15.39 -12.82
CA ASP A 225 -14.71 16.04 -13.65
C ASP A 225 -15.99 16.32 -12.86
N LYS A 226 -16.43 15.34 -12.05
CA LYS A 226 -17.64 15.53 -11.21
C LYS A 226 -17.41 16.58 -10.13
N GLN A 227 -16.22 16.62 -9.54
CA GLN A 227 -15.88 17.59 -8.51
C GLN A 227 -15.73 18.99 -9.10
N VAL A 228 -15.10 19.14 -10.26
CA VAL A 228 -14.98 20.41 -10.99
C VAL A 228 -16.36 20.91 -11.39
N SER A 229 -17.22 20.04 -11.96
CA SER A 229 -18.59 20.41 -12.31
C SER A 229 -19.42 20.84 -11.10
N LEU A 230 -19.31 20.13 -9.97
CA LEU A 230 -19.96 20.49 -8.73
C LEU A 230 -19.47 21.82 -8.19
N LEU A 231 -18.15 22.04 -8.17
CA LEU A 231 -17.57 23.31 -7.72
C LEU A 231 -18.02 24.48 -8.58
N HIS A 232 -18.11 24.29 -9.90
CA HIS A 232 -18.61 25.29 -10.83
C HIS A 232 -20.10 25.61 -10.57
N SER A 233 -20.96 24.57 -10.44
CA SER A 233 -22.35 24.71 -10.12
C SER A 233 -22.59 25.43 -8.77
N ILE A 234 -21.75 25.17 -7.75
CA ILE A 234 -21.85 25.89 -6.46
C ILE A 234 -21.50 27.38 -6.65
N LYS A 235 -20.43 27.68 -7.39
CA LYS A 235 -19.97 29.06 -7.62
C LYS A 235 -20.93 29.89 -8.43
N GLU A 236 -21.63 29.26 -9.38
CA GLU A 236 -22.63 29.92 -10.24
C GLU A 236 -24.04 29.94 -9.64
N GLY A 237 -24.22 29.33 -8.47
CA GLY A 237 -25.56 29.25 -7.84
C GLY A 237 -26.51 28.26 -8.51
N GLN A 238 -26.03 27.42 -9.42
CA GLN A 238 -26.81 26.47 -10.22
C GLN A 238 -26.76 25.04 -9.63
N LEU A 239 -26.87 24.92 -8.30
CA LEU A 239 -26.79 23.63 -7.60
C LEU A 239 -27.75 22.57 -8.12
N GLY A 240 -28.94 22.97 -8.63
CA GLY A 240 -29.97 22.04 -9.07
C GLY A 240 -29.61 21.20 -10.30
N GLU A 241 -28.62 21.58 -11.07
CA GLU A 241 -28.25 20.91 -12.32
C GLU A 241 -27.44 19.62 -12.14
N THR A 242 -26.84 19.43 -10.96
CA THR A 242 -26.06 18.22 -10.65
C THR A 242 -26.85 17.28 -9.73
N LYS A 243 -26.60 15.96 -9.84
CA LYS A 243 -27.20 14.96 -8.91
C LYS A 243 -26.86 15.25 -7.45
N THR A 244 -25.67 15.74 -7.20
CA THR A 244 -25.21 16.10 -5.87
C THR A 244 -25.87 17.38 -5.39
N GLY A 245 -26.00 18.37 -6.25
CA GLY A 245 -26.70 19.60 -5.95
C GLY A 245 -28.20 19.38 -5.72
N SER A 246 -28.87 18.56 -6.54
CA SER A 246 -30.27 18.17 -6.33
C SER A 246 -30.46 17.46 -4.98
N PHE A 247 -29.52 16.60 -4.58
CA PHE A 247 -29.53 16.00 -3.25
C PHE A 247 -29.38 17.06 -2.15
N LEU A 248 -28.44 17.99 -2.27
CA LEU A 248 -28.24 19.06 -1.29
C LEU A 248 -29.50 19.93 -1.16
N ILE A 249 -30.16 20.24 -2.30
CA ILE A 249 -31.45 21.00 -2.29
C ILE A 249 -32.54 20.19 -1.58
N SER A 250 -32.60 18.86 -1.79
CA SER A 250 -33.64 18.03 -1.16
C SER A 250 -33.52 17.98 0.37
N VAL A 251 -32.34 18.20 0.93
CA VAL A 251 -32.13 18.24 2.38
C VAL A 251 -32.23 19.63 2.98
N LYS A 252 -32.43 20.66 2.16
CA LYS A 252 -32.56 22.06 2.62
C LYS A 252 -33.64 22.24 3.69
N GLU A 253 -34.80 21.62 3.50
CA GLU A 253 -35.93 21.72 4.44
C GLU A 253 -35.69 20.96 5.76
N SER A 254 -34.71 20.10 5.80
CA SER A 254 -34.38 19.29 6.99
C SER A 254 -33.48 20.00 8.00
N PHE A 255 -32.95 21.18 7.65
CA PHE A 255 -32.03 21.94 8.48
C PHE A 255 -32.42 23.44 8.55
N PRO A 256 -32.12 24.12 9.68
CA PRO A 256 -32.21 25.57 9.75
C PRO A 256 -31.35 26.23 8.66
N PRO A 257 -31.77 27.41 8.12
CA PRO A 257 -31.05 28.07 7.03
C PRO A 257 -29.57 28.32 7.29
N GLU A 258 -29.19 28.60 8.51
CA GLU A 258 -27.81 28.85 8.93
C GLU A 258 -26.98 27.56 8.82
N ILE A 259 -27.49 26.44 9.34
CA ILE A 259 -26.83 25.13 9.26
C ILE A 259 -26.76 24.64 7.79
N PHE A 260 -27.81 24.92 7.00
CA PHE A 260 -27.79 24.58 5.59
C PHE A 260 -26.71 25.39 4.82
N PHE A 261 -26.54 26.66 5.16
CA PHE A 261 -25.47 27.51 4.61
C PHE A 261 -24.09 26.94 4.98
N ASP A 262 -23.88 26.59 6.24
CA ASP A 262 -22.63 25.92 6.70
C ASP A 262 -22.37 24.60 5.96
N ILE A 263 -23.41 23.81 5.68
CA ILE A 263 -23.31 22.59 4.87
C ILE A 263 -22.80 22.91 3.46
N ILE A 264 -23.35 23.94 2.81
CA ILE A 264 -22.91 24.33 1.46
C ILE A 264 -21.46 24.81 1.47
N CYS A 265 -21.08 25.66 2.42
CA CYS A 265 -19.69 26.10 2.58
C CYS A 265 -18.74 24.94 2.83
N TYR A 266 -19.13 24.02 3.70
CA TYR A 266 -18.33 22.83 3.99
C TYR A 266 -18.13 21.94 2.76
N VAL A 267 -19.19 21.70 1.97
CA VAL A 267 -19.11 20.93 0.72
C VAL A 267 -18.24 21.65 -0.30
N GLN A 268 -18.38 22.98 -0.41
CA GLN A 268 -17.58 23.80 -1.34
C GLN A 268 -16.08 23.71 -1.01
N LEU A 269 -15.71 23.89 0.25
CA LEU A 269 -14.32 23.79 0.71
C LEU A 269 -13.77 22.37 0.51
N HIS A 270 -14.57 21.35 0.85
CA HIS A 270 -14.20 19.95 0.61
C HIS A 270 -13.84 19.70 -0.85
N VAL A 271 -14.69 20.15 -1.77
CA VAL A 271 -14.49 19.95 -3.21
C VAL A 271 -13.30 20.78 -3.70
N ALA A 272 -13.17 22.04 -3.28
CA ALA A 272 -12.08 22.92 -3.68
C ALA A 272 -10.71 22.35 -3.25
N LEU A 273 -10.58 21.93 -2.00
CA LEU A 273 -9.35 21.30 -1.47
C LEU A 273 -9.05 19.95 -2.16
N SER A 274 -10.08 19.15 -2.42
CA SER A 274 -9.93 17.88 -3.14
C SER A 274 -9.43 18.09 -4.58
N VAL A 275 -10.00 19.07 -5.29
CA VAL A 275 -9.56 19.44 -6.65
C VAL A 275 -8.13 19.97 -6.64
N ALA A 276 -7.78 20.85 -5.70
CA ALA A 276 -6.43 21.39 -5.57
C ALA A 276 -5.39 20.28 -5.31
N ALA A 277 -5.69 19.37 -4.39
CA ALA A 277 -4.81 18.24 -4.06
C ALA A 277 -4.62 17.30 -5.25
N LYS A 278 -5.70 16.98 -5.98
CA LYS A 278 -5.65 16.14 -7.18
C LYS A 278 -4.87 16.81 -8.31
N SER A 279 -5.11 18.10 -8.53
CA SER A 279 -4.36 18.86 -9.55
C SER A 279 -2.87 18.90 -9.24
N ARG A 280 -2.50 19.09 -7.97
CA ARG A 280 -1.09 19.07 -7.54
C ARG A 280 -0.46 17.71 -7.75
N PHE A 281 -1.17 16.64 -7.36
CA PHE A 281 -0.73 15.27 -7.60
C PHE A 281 -0.50 14.99 -9.09
N MET A 282 -1.44 15.38 -9.97
CA MET A 282 -1.28 15.25 -11.43
C MET A 282 -0.04 15.98 -11.97
N MET A 283 0.17 17.24 -11.53
CA MET A 283 1.33 18.01 -11.97
C MET A 283 2.64 17.30 -11.63
N ARG A 284 2.74 16.73 -10.41
CA ARG A 284 3.92 15.95 -10.00
C ARG A 284 4.12 14.69 -10.83
N GLU A 285 3.05 13.93 -11.09
CA GLU A 285 3.10 12.73 -11.94
C GLU A 285 3.52 13.03 -13.38
N MET A 286 3.16 14.21 -13.89
CA MET A 286 3.58 14.68 -15.23
C MET A 286 5.00 15.27 -15.25
N GLY A 287 5.73 15.24 -14.11
CA GLY A 287 7.07 15.84 -14.02
C GLY A 287 7.07 17.37 -13.99
N MET A 288 5.90 18.00 -13.84
CA MET A 288 5.74 19.47 -13.73
C MET A 288 5.68 19.87 -12.25
N ASP A 289 6.77 19.64 -11.51
CA ASP A 289 6.84 19.95 -10.07
C ASP A 289 7.26 21.43 -9.88
N LEU A 290 6.36 22.34 -10.25
CA LEU A 290 6.55 23.77 -10.04
C LEU A 290 6.23 24.14 -8.59
N PRO A 291 7.01 25.01 -7.92
CA PRO A 291 6.71 25.45 -6.55
C PRO A 291 5.35 26.14 -6.49
N ILE A 292 4.64 25.91 -5.39
CA ILE A 292 3.35 26.59 -5.15
C ILE A 292 3.64 28.05 -4.77
N GLU A 293 2.96 28.97 -5.42
CA GLU A 293 3.01 30.40 -5.10
C GLU A 293 2.58 30.67 -3.66
N GLU A 294 3.26 31.58 -2.97
CA GLU A 294 3.02 31.86 -1.54
C GLU A 294 1.57 32.26 -1.24
N ASP A 295 0.92 32.98 -2.13
CA ASP A 295 -0.48 33.37 -1.95
C ASP A 295 -1.42 32.17 -2.05
N LYS A 296 -1.09 31.20 -2.90
CA LYS A 296 -1.84 29.94 -3.00
C LYS A 296 -1.60 29.06 -1.78
N LYS A 297 -0.38 29.03 -1.24
CA LYS A 297 -0.09 28.30 0.02
C LYS A 297 -0.93 28.84 1.17
N LYS A 298 -0.93 30.16 1.38
CA LYS A 298 -1.73 30.82 2.41
C LYS A 298 -3.23 30.53 2.23
N LYS A 299 -3.71 30.60 1.01
CA LYS A 299 -5.11 30.30 0.66
C LYS A 299 -5.48 28.87 1.05
N TYR A 300 -4.71 27.85 0.63
CA TYR A 300 -5.03 26.45 0.94
C TYR A 300 -4.99 26.15 2.44
N ILE A 301 -4.07 26.76 3.17
CA ILE A 301 -4.02 26.64 4.64
C ILE A 301 -5.27 27.24 5.27
N SER A 302 -5.64 28.47 4.88
CA SER A 302 -6.85 29.15 5.39
C SER A 302 -8.13 28.39 5.06
N GLU A 303 -8.28 27.91 3.82
CA GLU A 303 -9.43 27.11 3.40
C GLU A 303 -9.52 25.79 4.19
N TYR A 304 -8.38 25.17 4.50
CA TYR A 304 -8.36 23.95 5.31
C TYR A 304 -8.71 24.20 6.78
N GLU A 305 -8.26 25.31 7.36
CA GLU A 305 -8.63 25.71 8.73
C GLU A 305 -10.12 25.99 8.83
N GLU A 306 -10.68 26.69 7.86
CA GLU A 306 -12.12 26.96 7.79
C GLU A 306 -12.92 25.66 7.62
N TYR A 307 -12.47 24.74 6.71
CA TYR A 307 -13.04 23.41 6.54
C TYR A 307 -13.09 22.63 7.85
N MET A 308 -11.99 22.62 8.63
CA MET A 308 -11.91 21.93 9.91
C MET A 308 -12.78 22.58 11.00
N ASN A 309 -12.95 23.89 10.94
CA ASN A 309 -13.83 24.63 11.87
C ASN A 309 -15.31 24.32 11.56
N LEU A 310 -15.71 24.33 10.29
CA LEU A 310 -17.04 23.92 9.87
C LEU A 310 -17.32 22.44 10.19
N GLU A 311 -16.33 21.54 10.05
CA GLU A 311 -16.52 20.14 10.44
C GLU A 311 -16.84 20.00 11.96
N LYS A 312 -16.27 20.84 12.80
CA LYS A 312 -16.55 20.85 14.25
C LYS A 312 -17.90 21.49 14.57
N SER A 313 -18.29 22.56 13.87
CA SER A 313 -19.56 23.28 14.11
C SER A 313 -20.76 22.50 13.61
N LEU A 314 -20.61 21.76 12.50
CA LEU A 314 -21.66 20.90 11.95
C LEU A 314 -21.97 19.75 12.93
N GLY A 315 -23.19 19.68 13.42
CA GLY A 315 -23.67 18.62 14.30
C GLY A 315 -23.60 17.23 13.64
N LYS A 316 -23.66 16.19 14.46
CA LYS A 316 -23.58 14.79 14.00
C LYS A 316 -24.60 14.46 12.92
N SER A 317 -25.83 14.97 13.03
CA SER A 317 -26.91 14.76 12.05
C SER A 317 -26.55 15.33 10.69
N ALA A 318 -26.11 16.59 10.62
CA ALA A 318 -25.70 17.22 9.36
C ALA A 318 -24.56 16.47 8.70
N ARG A 319 -23.51 16.11 9.46
CA ARG A 319 -22.37 15.34 8.94
C ARG A 319 -22.78 13.96 8.41
N MET A 320 -23.69 13.25 9.08
CA MET A 320 -24.19 11.95 8.61
C MET A 320 -24.99 12.10 7.31
N THR A 321 -25.79 13.15 7.21
CA THR A 321 -26.61 13.41 6.00
C THR A 321 -25.74 13.70 4.79
N ILE A 322 -24.68 14.50 4.94
CA ILE A 322 -23.79 14.85 3.82
C ILE A 322 -22.64 13.88 3.58
N ALA A 323 -22.47 12.86 4.44
CA ALA A 323 -21.40 11.87 4.31
C ALA A 323 -21.29 11.20 2.92
N PRO A 324 -22.39 10.96 2.16
CA PRO A 324 -22.30 10.45 0.80
C PRO A 324 -21.62 11.41 -0.18
N VAL A 325 -21.71 12.73 0.07
CA VAL A 325 -21.17 13.80 -0.78
C VAL A 325 -19.73 14.12 -0.39
N VAL A 326 -19.44 14.13 0.91
CA VAL A 326 -18.16 14.56 1.50
C VAL A 326 -17.32 13.37 1.92
N LYS A 327 -17.10 12.43 1.00
CA LYS A 327 -16.32 11.23 1.31
C LYS A 327 -14.90 11.35 0.77
N PHE A 328 -13.92 11.54 1.66
CA PHE A 328 -12.52 11.33 1.30
C PHE A 328 -12.22 9.84 1.17
N TYR A 329 -11.82 9.42 -0.01
CA TYR A 329 -11.15 8.15 -0.17
C TYR A 329 -9.73 8.23 0.45
N PRO A 330 -9.12 7.11 0.85
CA PRO A 330 -7.77 7.13 1.44
C PRO A 330 -6.73 7.86 0.57
N ALA A 331 -6.84 7.73 -0.76
CA ALA A 331 -5.98 8.42 -1.71
C ALA A 331 -6.22 9.95 -1.71
N ASP A 332 -7.49 10.40 -1.65
CA ASP A 332 -7.83 11.82 -1.57
C ASP A 332 -7.26 12.47 -0.31
N ARG A 333 -7.42 11.79 0.84
CA ARG A 333 -6.89 12.29 2.12
C ARG A 333 -5.38 12.42 2.09
N LYS A 334 -4.67 11.45 1.50
CA LYS A 334 -3.24 11.50 1.39
C LYS A 334 -2.78 12.63 0.48
N SER A 335 -3.38 12.77 -0.71
CA SER A 335 -3.05 13.88 -1.62
C SER A 335 -3.27 15.24 -0.96
N LEU A 336 -4.30 15.38 -0.11
CA LEU A 336 -4.54 16.58 0.66
C LEU A 336 -3.49 16.80 1.75
N ASP A 337 -3.11 15.76 2.49
CA ASP A 337 -2.06 15.83 3.51
C ASP A 337 -0.70 16.20 2.89
N ASP A 338 -0.39 15.67 1.70
CA ASP A 338 0.82 16.00 0.96
C ASP A 338 0.81 17.46 0.50
N LEU A 339 -0.31 17.95 -0.06
CA LEU A 339 -0.48 19.36 -0.43
C LEU A 339 -0.28 20.30 0.77
N LEU A 340 -0.92 19.99 1.91
CA LEU A 340 -0.82 20.83 3.12
C LEU A 340 0.58 20.80 3.72
N THR A 341 1.27 19.66 3.63
CA THR A 341 2.66 19.55 4.10
C THR A 341 3.57 20.43 3.26
N GLU A 342 3.39 20.43 1.94
CA GLU A 342 4.13 21.30 1.02
C GLU A 342 3.82 22.80 1.25
N CYS A 343 2.56 23.15 1.55
CA CYS A 343 2.19 24.53 1.84
C CYS A 343 2.76 25.05 3.17
N ARG A 344 3.13 24.18 4.09
CA ARG A 344 3.71 24.56 5.41
C ARG A 344 5.24 24.63 5.39
N GLN A 345 5.87 24.19 4.33
CA GLN A 345 7.31 24.34 4.07
C GLN A 345 7.61 25.62 3.33
#